data_e6c05f42e7302ff217c2c460bd4cc8c1
#
_entry.id   e6c05f42e7302ff217c2c460bd4cc8c1
#
_cell.length_a   1.000
_cell.length_b   1.000
_cell.length_c   1.000
_cell.angle_alpha   90.00
_cell.angle_beta   90.00
_cell.angle_gamma   90.00
#
_symmetry.space_group_name_H-M   'P 1'
#
loop_
_entity.id
_entity.type
_entity.pdbx_description
1 polymer ?
#
loop_
_entity_poly.entity_id
_entity_poly.type
_entity_poly.pdbx_seq_one_letter_code
_entity_poly.pdbx_strand_id
1 'polypeptide(L)'
;MKSWHTRALTLAVLLAVAHLPPSLATEIAKPTVDLAIYGHVSSVVWVAKDLDAVLNYYEKLGLKDIQRTNVSDRTGLIYRGKPAPTTAKSAFGHIGGVLLEWIQPVTGTNLYTEFLERHGDGILALGFAVKSDQELEQQIQYFQSKGVQAVQRTQWTGPKGTGHGVYLDTAAQGGGLTLALYYDPAGPTPAQAGTLENDDPFTKIGHYACVVRDVRKVGDYWQSLGLGGLAVDHNVSVNRFYRGQPGQFEMDLGFWRFGDAPFEWVQSTLGPNIYEEYLREHGEGFHHLGFTVQDMDAALKMLGAKGAPSSMGGGWDTPKSKGRFAYLDTDSHGGVTLELIWNQPMAE
;
A
#
# COMPACT_ATOMS: atom_id res chain seq x y z
N MET A 1 13.44 93.91 -39.04
CA MET A 1 12.74 92.65 -39.06
C MET A 1 13.16 91.90 -37.77
N LYS A 2 12.20 91.70 -36.89
CA LYS A 2 12.53 91.33 -35.47
C LYS A 2 12.49 89.85 -35.28
N SER A 3 13.59 89.25 -34.76
CA SER A 3 13.68 87.88 -34.36
C SER A 3 13.19 87.72 -32.91
N TRP A 4 12.32 86.75 -32.67
CA TRP A 4 11.85 86.44 -31.33
C TRP A 4 12.53 85.13 -30.91
N HIS A 5 13.33 85.20 -29.79
CA HIS A 5 13.91 84.04 -29.14
C HIS A 5 12.91 83.51 -28.13
N THR A 6 12.48 82.33 -28.30
CA THR A 6 11.69 81.57 -27.30
C THR A 6 12.64 80.75 -26.46
N ARG A 7 12.70 81.09 -25.16
CA ARG A 7 13.44 80.32 -24.16
C ARG A 7 12.57 79.12 -23.69
N ALA A 8 13.01 77.93 -23.88
CA ALA A 8 12.41 76.70 -23.28
C ALA A 8 12.90 76.55 -21.86
N LEU A 9 12.00 76.53 -20.87
CA LEU A 9 12.26 76.11 -19.49
C LEU A 9 12.20 74.59 -19.44
N THR A 10 13.32 73.97 -19.09
CA THR A 10 13.38 72.56 -18.82
C THR A 10 13.10 72.35 -17.32
N LEU A 11 11.93 71.77 -17.02
CA LEU A 11 11.55 71.38 -15.65
C LEU A 11 12.15 69.99 -15.35
N ALA A 12 13.15 69.94 -14.50
CA ALA A 12 13.73 68.70 -14.00
C ALA A 12 12.82 68.14 -12.88
N VAL A 13 12.09 67.08 -13.12
CA VAL A 13 11.36 66.35 -12.11
C VAL A 13 12.33 65.33 -11.50
N LEU A 14 12.78 65.55 -10.27
CA LEU A 14 13.48 64.57 -9.48
C LEU A 14 12.47 63.49 -8.99
N LEU A 15 12.49 62.30 -9.58
CA LEU A 15 11.83 61.12 -9.03
C LEU A 15 12.67 60.59 -7.88
N ALA A 16 12.23 60.85 -6.64
CA ALA A 16 12.77 60.15 -5.44
C ALA A 16 12.24 58.71 -5.49
N VAL A 17 13.08 57.77 -5.91
CA VAL A 17 12.81 56.32 -5.77
C VAL A 17 13.01 55.99 -4.28
N ALA A 18 11.90 55.91 -3.54
CA ALA A 18 11.90 55.38 -2.20
C ALA A 18 12.31 53.88 -2.29
N HIS A 19 13.49 53.57 -1.76
CA HIS A 19 13.92 52.16 -1.52
C HIS A 19 13.04 51.59 -0.42
N LEU A 20 12.03 50.81 -0.80
CA LEU A 20 11.33 49.87 0.09
C LEU A 20 12.36 48.79 0.52
N PRO A 21 12.50 48.51 1.82
CA PRO A 21 13.34 47.39 2.25
C PRO A 21 12.78 46.08 1.60
N PRO A 22 13.66 45.11 1.25
CA PRO A 22 13.20 43.84 0.74
C PRO A 22 12.26 43.24 1.78
N SER A 23 11.02 42.97 1.34
CA SER A 23 10.04 42.19 2.09
C SER A 23 10.76 40.93 2.60
N LEU A 24 10.87 40.79 3.92
CA LEU A 24 11.18 39.52 4.54
C LEU A 24 10.08 38.55 4.17
N ALA A 25 10.21 37.96 2.98
CA ALA A 25 9.51 36.73 2.69
C ALA A 25 9.97 35.74 3.75
N THR A 26 9.18 35.58 4.79
CA THR A 26 9.36 34.50 5.75
C THR A 26 9.39 33.23 4.93
N GLU A 27 10.58 32.66 4.78
CA GLU A 27 10.76 31.36 4.18
C GLU A 27 9.94 30.44 5.08
N ILE A 28 8.74 30.06 4.63
CA ILE A 28 7.91 29.07 5.31
C ILE A 28 8.77 27.82 5.28
N ALA A 29 9.39 27.50 6.41
CA ALA A 29 10.13 26.27 6.57
C ALA A 29 9.26 25.14 6.06
N LYS A 30 9.72 24.43 5.01
CA LYS A 30 9.01 23.26 4.49
C LYS A 30 8.74 22.35 5.68
N PRO A 31 7.50 21.97 5.97
CA PRO A 31 7.21 21.12 7.11
C PRO A 31 8.04 19.85 6.97
N THR A 32 8.93 19.62 7.90
CA THR A 32 9.68 18.37 8.01
C THR A 32 8.69 17.34 8.53
N VAL A 33 8.15 16.50 7.64
CA VAL A 33 7.26 15.41 8.03
C VAL A 33 8.09 14.20 8.45
N ASP A 34 7.57 13.45 9.42
CA ASP A 34 8.16 12.17 9.82
C ASP A 34 7.79 11.11 8.77
N LEU A 35 8.72 10.77 7.88
CA LEU A 35 8.53 9.71 6.89
C LEU A 35 8.79 8.33 7.49
N ALA A 36 9.31 8.21 8.71
CA ALA A 36 9.55 6.92 9.36
C ALA A 36 8.25 6.16 9.63
N ILE A 37 7.11 6.84 9.68
CA ILE A 37 5.79 6.20 9.83
C ILE A 37 5.52 5.16 8.74
N TYR A 38 6.01 5.37 7.50
CA TYR A 38 5.85 4.43 6.39
C TYR A 38 6.67 3.15 6.54
N GLY A 39 7.51 3.07 7.55
CA GLY A 39 8.23 1.88 7.95
C GLY A 39 7.40 0.88 8.74
N HIS A 40 6.17 1.23 9.13
CA HIS A 40 5.33 0.38 9.96
C HIS A 40 3.91 0.33 9.41
N VAL A 41 3.57 -0.74 8.70
CA VAL A 41 2.20 -0.97 8.23
C VAL A 41 1.31 -1.26 9.43
N SER A 42 0.33 -0.40 9.64
CA SER A 42 -0.62 -0.52 10.75
C SER A 42 -1.92 -1.19 10.32
N SER A 43 -2.29 -1.06 9.04
CA SER A 43 -3.49 -1.71 8.52
C SER A 43 -3.38 -2.08 7.05
N VAL A 44 -4.22 -3.04 6.65
CA VAL A 44 -4.47 -3.44 5.26
C VAL A 44 -5.94 -3.21 4.96
N VAL A 45 -6.24 -2.47 3.90
CA VAL A 45 -7.61 -2.24 3.44
C VAL A 45 -7.90 -3.15 2.27
N TRP A 46 -8.79 -4.11 2.47
CA TRP A 46 -9.14 -5.13 1.51
C TRP A 46 -10.60 -4.94 1.06
N VAL A 47 -10.81 -4.80 -0.24
CA VAL A 47 -12.14 -4.55 -0.82
C VAL A 47 -12.62 -5.80 -1.53
N ALA A 48 -13.88 -6.20 -1.29
CA ALA A 48 -14.46 -7.40 -1.86
C ALA A 48 -15.92 -7.17 -2.30
N LYS A 49 -16.35 -7.87 -3.35
CA LYS A 49 -17.74 -7.87 -3.84
C LYS A 49 -18.64 -8.71 -2.95
N ASP A 50 -18.12 -9.82 -2.43
CA ASP A 50 -18.80 -10.71 -1.49
C ASP A 50 -17.93 -10.96 -0.28
N LEU A 51 -18.10 -10.10 0.74
CA LEU A 51 -17.31 -10.13 1.96
C LEU A 51 -17.46 -11.46 2.72
N ASP A 52 -18.67 -12.02 2.76
CA ASP A 52 -18.90 -13.26 3.50
C ASP A 52 -18.20 -14.44 2.84
N ALA A 53 -18.23 -14.52 1.52
CA ALA A 53 -17.53 -15.58 0.79
C ALA A 53 -16.02 -15.52 1.04
N VAL A 54 -15.42 -14.33 0.96
CA VAL A 54 -13.99 -14.11 1.24
C VAL A 54 -13.64 -14.52 2.67
N LEU A 55 -14.37 -14.01 3.66
CA LEU A 55 -14.08 -14.28 5.06
C LEU A 55 -14.26 -15.76 5.42
N ASN A 56 -15.32 -16.41 4.94
CA ASN A 56 -15.53 -17.84 5.18
C ASN A 56 -14.39 -18.69 4.59
N TYR A 57 -13.83 -18.29 3.46
CA TYR A 57 -12.68 -18.98 2.88
C TYR A 57 -11.44 -18.82 3.75
N TYR A 58 -11.09 -17.60 4.16
CA TYR A 58 -9.90 -17.35 5.00
C TYR A 58 -10.02 -17.94 6.41
N GLU A 59 -11.22 -17.95 7.00
CA GLU A 59 -11.49 -18.67 8.27
C GLU A 59 -11.27 -20.19 8.12
N LYS A 60 -11.68 -20.78 7.00
CA LYS A 60 -11.39 -22.18 6.69
C LYS A 60 -9.89 -22.44 6.58
N LEU A 61 -9.11 -21.50 6.05
CA LEU A 61 -7.65 -21.61 6.02
C LEU A 61 -7.03 -21.51 7.41
N GLY A 62 -7.65 -20.81 8.35
CA GLY A 62 -7.17 -20.69 9.74
C GLY A 62 -7.17 -19.27 10.29
N LEU A 63 -7.58 -18.26 9.51
CA LEU A 63 -7.71 -16.90 10.02
C LEU A 63 -8.80 -16.85 11.11
N LYS A 64 -8.51 -16.23 12.25
CA LYS A 64 -9.36 -16.24 13.45
C LYS A 64 -9.76 -14.83 13.86
N ASP A 65 -10.70 -14.74 14.80
CA ASP A 65 -11.08 -13.52 15.52
C ASP A 65 -11.57 -12.39 14.60
N ILE A 66 -12.31 -12.74 13.54
CA ILE A 66 -12.88 -11.78 12.60
C ILE A 66 -14.20 -11.23 13.17
N GLN A 67 -14.24 -9.91 13.35
CA GLN A 67 -15.43 -9.16 13.76
C GLN A 67 -16.16 -8.64 12.51
N ARG A 68 -17.34 -9.20 12.23
CA ARG A 68 -18.21 -8.75 11.11
C ARG A 68 -19.17 -7.67 11.58
N THR A 69 -19.42 -6.66 10.74
CA THR A 69 -20.45 -5.64 10.98
C THR A 69 -21.61 -5.82 10.02
N ASN A 70 -22.78 -5.29 10.39
CA ASN A 70 -23.89 -5.14 9.46
C ASN A 70 -23.59 -4.01 8.46
N VAL A 71 -24.39 -3.95 7.37
CA VAL A 71 -24.37 -2.80 6.47
C VAL A 71 -24.71 -1.54 7.25
N SER A 72 -23.88 -0.53 7.12
CA SER A 72 -24.02 0.74 7.81
C SER A 72 -23.57 1.91 6.94
N ASP A 73 -24.06 3.10 7.27
CA ASP A 73 -23.63 4.34 6.62
C ASP A 73 -22.18 4.66 6.99
N ARG A 74 -21.38 4.96 5.98
CA ARG A 74 -20.06 5.58 6.13
C ARG A 74 -20.23 7.10 6.11
N THR A 75 -20.44 7.69 7.29
CA THR A 75 -20.67 9.14 7.42
C THR A 75 -19.39 9.91 7.14
N GLY A 76 -19.54 11.14 6.59
CA GLY A 76 -18.42 12.06 6.37
C GLY A 76 -17.42 11.63 5.30
N LEU A 77 -17.76 10.65 4.45
CA LEU A 77 -16.90 10.27 3.35
C LEU A 77 -16.90 11.35 2.27
N ILE A 78 -15.68 11.78 1.89
CA ILE A 78 -15.44 12.74 0.82
C ILE A 78 -14.59 12.04 -0.24
N TYR A 79 -15.09 11.98 -1.47
CA TYR A 79 -14.39 11.37 -2.60
C TYR A 79 -14.14 12.41 -3.69
N ARG A 80 -12.88 12.57 -4.12
CA ARG A 80 -12.44 13.59 -5.09
C ARG A 80 -13.00 14.99 -4.77
N GLY A 81 -12.94 15.36 -3.48
CA GLY A 81 -13.37 16.67 -2.97
C GLY A 81 -14.89 16.88 -2.86
N LYS A 82 -15.71 15.84 -3.07
CA LYS A 82 -17.17 15.94 -2.98
C LYS A 82 -17.70 14.96 -1.93
N PRO A 83 -18.76 15.34 -1.18
CA PRO A 83 -19.46 14.38 -0.33
C PRO A 83 -19.91 13.16 -1.13
N ALA A 84 -19.64 11.97 -0.61
CA ALA A 84 -19.94 10.70 -1.26
C ALA A 84 -20.69 9.78 -0.28
N PRO A 85 -22.00 9.95 -0.11
CA PRO A 85 -22.79 9.08 0.74
C PRO A 85 -22.61 7.62 0.35
N THR A 86 -22.22 6.79 1.30
CA THR A 86 -21.81 5.42 1.06
C THR A 86 -22.36 4.53 2.17
N THR A 87 -22.93 3.40 1.79
CA THR A 87 -23.16 2.30 2.72
C THR A 87 -22.21 1.16 2.42
N ALA A 88 -21.71 0.52 3.44
CA ALA A 88 -20.81 -0.61 3.32
C ALA A 88 -21.03 -1.65 4.42
N LYS A 89 -20.74 -2.90 4.11
CA LYS A 89 -20.51 -3.96 5.08
C LYS A 89 -19.01 -4.03 5.34
N SER A 90 -18.60 -4.20 6.59
CA SER A 90 -17.19 -4.27 6.95
C SER A 90 -16.90 -5.44 7.87
N ALA A 91 -15.67 -5.85 7.91
CA ALA A 91 -15.15 -6.74 8.91
C ALA A 91 -13.74 -6.31 9.34
N PHE A 92 -13.35 -6.71 10.53
CA PHE A 92 -12.07 -6.37 11.13
C PHE A 92 -11.44 -7.61 11.74
N GLY A 93 -10.14 -7.75 11.58
CA GLY A 93 -9.34 -8.81 12.16
C GLY A 93 -7.89 -8.39 12.24
N HIS A 94 -7.02 -9.26 12.74
CA HIS A 94 -5.59 -8.97 12.84
C HIS A 94 -4.75 -10.14 12.34
N ILE A 95 -3.64 -9.82 11.71
CA ILE A 95 -2.52 -10.74 11.50
C ILE A 95 -1.30 -10.12 12.18
N GLY A 96 -0.89 -10.69 13.30
CA GLY A 96 0.11 -10.07 14.17
C GLY A 96 -0.35 -8.69 14.64
N GLY A 97 0.50 -7.67 14.42
CA GLY A 97 0.19 -6.27 14.77
C GLY A 97 -0.59 -5.48 13.71
N VAL A 98 -0.98 -6.11 12.62
CA VAL A 98 -1.59 -5.43 11.47
C VAL A 98 -3.09 -5.64 11.49
N LEU A 99 -3.84 -4.53 11.50
CA LEU A 99 -5.30 -4.55 11.37
C LEU A 99 -5.66 -4.88 9.91
N LEU A 100 -6.53 -5.86 9.71
CA LEU A 100 -7.17 -6.11 8.42
C LEU A 100 -8.57 -5.48 8.45
N GLU A 101 -8.82 -4.52 7.58
CA GLU A 101 -10.14 -3.97 7.34
C GLU A 101 -10.66 -4.47 6.00
N TRP A 102 -11.70 -5.31 6.03
CA TRP A 102 -12.41 -5.72 4.82
C TRP A 102 -13.62 -4.86 4.60
N ILE A 103 -13.84 -4.45 3.35
CA ILE A 103 -14.93 -3.54 2.96
C ILE A 103 -15.66 -4.11 1.75
N GLN A 104 -16.96 -4.28 1.89
CA GLN A 104 -17.89 -4.49 0.79
C GLN A 104 -18.72 -3.23 0.60
N PRO A 105 -18.45 -2.37 -0.38
CA PRO A 105 -19.31 -1.24 -0.68
C PRO A 105 -20.65 -1.74 -1.22
N VAL A 106 -21.74 -1.18 -0.69
CA VAL A 106 -23.11 -1.55 -1.08
C VAL A 106 -23.75 -0.47 -1.94
N THR A 107 -23.56 0.81 -1.55
CA THR A 107 -24.04 1.96 -2.32
C THR A 107 -23.00 3.07 -2.36
N GLY A 108 -23.14 3.98 -3.32
CA GLY A 108 -22.32 5.19 -3.46
C GLY A 108 -21.18 5.01 -4.48
N THR A 109 -20.70 6.16 -4.98
CA THR A 109 -19.51 6.24 -5.84
C THR A 109 -18.34 6.73 -4.99
N ASN A 110 -17.32 5.92 -4.85
CA ASN A 110 -16.19 6.16 -3.97
C ASN A 110 -14.95 5.35 -4.43
N LEU A 111 -13.84 5.47 -3.73
CA LEU A 111 -12.61 4.77 -4.07
C LEU A 111 -12.76 3.24 -4.03
N TYR A 112 -13.58 2.71 -3.12
CA TYR A 112 -13.81 1.26 -3.00
C TYR A 112 -14.54 0.70 -4.23
N THR A 113 -15.59 1.39 -4.70
CA THR A 113 -16.34 1.01 -5.91
C THR A 113 -15.49 1.17 -7.16
N GLU A 114 -14.70 2.27 -7.27
CA GLU A 114 -13.77 2.46 -8.37
C GLU A 114 -12.72 1.35 -8.44
N PHE A 115 -12.19 0.93 -7.29
CA PHE A 115 -11.23 -0.17 -7.21
C PHE A 115 -11.83 -1.50 -7.70
N LEU A 116 -13.02 -1.87 -7.19
CA LEU A 116 -13.71 -3.10 -7.60
C LEU A 116 -14.03 -3.14 -9.09
N GLU A 117 -14.37 -2.01 -9.68
CA GLU A 117 -14.66 -1.90 -11.12
C GLU A 117 -13.42 -2.12 -11.98
N ARG A 118 -12.25 -1.67 -11.51
CA ARG A 118 -11.00 -1.72 -12.27
C ARG A 118 -10.17 -2.96 -12.04
N HIS A 119 -10.14 -3.44 -10.80
CA HIS A 119 -9.23 -4.49 -10.36
C HIS A 119 -9.94 -5.76 -9.90
N GLY A 120 -11.25 -5.69 -9.60
CA GLY A 120 -11.94 -6.76 -8.89
C GLY A 120 -11.66 -6.71 -7.38
N ASP A 121 -11.86 -7.84 -6.70
CA ASP A 121 -11.53 -7.99 -5.28
C ASP A 121 -10.01 -7.85 -5.09
N GLY A 122 -9.57 -7.37 -3.91
CA GLY A 122 -8.14 -7.25 -3.62
C GLY A 122 -7.81 -6.25 -2.52
N ILE A 123 -6.53 -6.13 -2.23
CA ILE A 123 -6.01 -5.12 -1.30
C ILE A 123 -5.88 -3.79 -2.03
N LEU A 124 -6.68 -2.82 -1.61
CA LEU A 124 -6.70 -1.46 -2.13
C LEU A 124 -5.53 -0.63 -1.58
N ALA A 125 -5.26 -0.73 -0.28
CA ALA A 125 -4.33 0.17 0.39
C ALA A 125 -3.62 -0.46 1.57
N LEU A 126 -2.42 0.06 1.85
CA LEU A 126 -1.74 -0.12 3.13
C LEU A 126 -1.88 1.14 3.96
N GLY A 127 -2.24 0.97 5.23
CA GLY A 127 -2.52 2.05 6.15
C GLY A 127 -1.39 2.29 7.15
N PHE A 128 -1.13 3.57 7.41
CA PHE A 128 -0.09 4.05 8.31
C PHE A 128 -0.70 4.99 9.34
N ALA A 129 -0.47 4.69 10.62
CA ALA A 129 -1.00 5.49 11.71
C ALA A 129 -0.17 6.75 11.94
N VAL A 130 -0.84 7.87 12.15
CA VAL A 130 -0.24 9.13 12.62
C VAL A 130 -0.68 9.45 14.04
N LYS A 131 0.06 10.30 14.74
CA LYS A 131 -0.14 10.56 16.18
C LYS A 131 -1.22 11.60 16.48
N SER A 132 -1.62 12.39 15.46
CA SER A 132 -2.61 13.47 15.61
C SER A 132 -3.21 13.88 14.26
N ASP A 133 -4.36 14.57 14.32
CA ASP A 133 -4.93 15.23 13.14
C ASP A 133 -3.98 16.26 12.53
N GLN A 134 -3.19 16.95 13.35
CA GLN A 134 -2.19 17.89 12.85
C GLN A 134 -1.12 17.17 12.01
N GLU A 135 -0.62 16.04 12.47
CA GLU A 135 0.33 15.23 11.72
C GLU A 135 -0.29 14.69 10.44
N LEU A 136 -1.56 14.24 10.49
CA LEU A 136 -2.30 13.80 9.31
C LEU A 136 -2.33 14.89 8.23
N GLU A 137 -2.71 16.13 8.60
CA GLU A 137 -2.75 17.23 7.65
C GLU A 137 -1.34 17.65 7.15
N GLN A 138 -0.30 17.56 7.98
CA GLN A 138 1.09 17.79 7.56
C GLN A 138 1.54 16.77 6.51
N GLN A 139 1.24 15.49 6.71
CA GLN A 139 1.53 14.44 5.73
C GLN A 139 0.78 14.69 4.41
N ILE A 140 -0.50 15.03 4.47
CA ILE A 140 -1.29 15.36 3.28
C ILE A 140 -0.67 16.52 2.51
N GLN A 141 -0.30 17.61 3.19
CA GLN A 141 0.35 18.78 2.58
C GLN A 141 1.70 18.42 1.95
N TYR A 142 2.47 17.56 2.62
CA TYR A 142 3.73 17.05 2.08
C TYR A 142 3.51 16.34 0.74
N PHE A 143 2.59 15.37 0.67
CA PHE A 143 2.30 14.65 -0.56
C PHE A 143 1.70 15.54 -1.64
N GLN A 144 0.85 16.50 -1.28
CA GLN A 144 0.33 17.50 -2.21
C GLN A 144 1.47 18.34 -2.82
N SER A 145 2.49 18.71 -2.05
CA SER A 145 3.67 19.42 -2.54
C SER A 145 4.49 18.60 -3.55
N LYS A 146 4.30 17.27 -3.56
CA LYS A 146 4.88 16.31 -4.50
C LYS A 146 3.94 15.94 -5.66
N GLY A 147 2.77 16.58 -5.74
CA GLY A 147 1.77 16.34 -6.79
C GLY A 147 0.78 15.20 -6.49
N VAL A 148 0.87 14.56 -5.32
CA VAL A 148 -0.05 13.49 -4.92
C VAL A 148 -1.25 14.10 -4.18
N GLN A 149 -2.47 13.79 -4.62
CA GLN A 149 -3.69 14.32 -4.04
C GLN A 149 -4.32 13.34 -3.04
N ALA A 150 -5.09 13.88 -2.10
CA ALA A 150 -6.01 13.08 -1.28
C ALA A 150 -7.23 12.72 -2.14
N VAL A 151 -7.37 11.44 -2.50
CA VAL A 151 -8.48 10.98 -3.35
C VAL A 151 -9.74 10.69 -2.55
N GLN A 152 -9.59 10.19 -1.32
CA GLN A 152 -10.71 9.95 -0.42
C GLN A 152 -10.35 10.30 1.01
N ARG A 153 -11.29 10.92 1.73
CA ARG A 153 -11.23 11.14 3.18
C ARG A 153 -12.36 10.37 3.84
N THR A 154 -12.09 9.84 5.00
CA THR A 154 -13.05 9.10 5.83
C THR A 154 -13.01 9.62 7.25
N GLN A 155 -14.11 9.45 7.97
CA GLN A 155 -14.15 9.68 9.42
C GLN A 155 -15.00 8.60 10.09
N TRP A 156 -14.73 8.36 11.35
CA TRP A 156 -15.52 7.47 12.20
C TRP A 156 -15.58 8.02 13.62
N THR A 157 -16.62 7.64 14.34
CA THR A 157 -16.76 8.01 15.76
C THR A 157 -16.44 6.78 16.62
N GLY A 158 -15.41 6.91 17.43
CA GLY A 158 -15.00 5.90 18.40
C GLY A 158 -15.26 6.33 19.84
N PRO A 159 -14.97 5.46 20.81
CA PRO A 159 -15.19 5.75 22.24
C PRO A 159 -14.38 6.93 22.78
N LYS A 160 -13.26 7.26 22.15
CA LYS A 160 -12.34 8.33 22.57
C LYS A 160 -12.36 9.55 21.66
N GLY A 161 -13.28 9.61 20.71
CA GLY A 161 -13.44 10.75 19.80
C GLY A 161 -13.59 10.35 18.33
N THR A 162 -13.42 11.32 17.45
CA THR A 162 -13.51 11.12 16.01
C THR A 162 -12.15 10.77 15.43
N GLY A 163 -12.08 9.64 14.74
CA GLY A 163 -10.93 9.26 13.94
C GLY A 163 -11.08 9.76 12.50
N HIS A 164 -9.96 9.99 11.84
CA HIS A 164 -9.89 10.47 10.46
C HIS A 164 -8.95 9.62 9.63
N GLY A 165 -9.32 9.38 8.37
CA GLY A 165 -8.49 8.67 7.41
C GLY A 165 -8.43 9.39 6.06
N VAL A 166 -7.34 9.19 5.34
CA VAL A 166 -7.15 9.70 3.99
C VAL A 166 -6.48 8.65 3.11
N TYR A 167 -6.92 8.55 1.87
CA TYR A 167 -6.30 7.75 0.83
C TYR A 167 -5.60 8.70 -0.15
N LEU A 168 -4.32 8.46 -0.40
CA LEU A 168 -3.49 9.23 -1.30
C LEU A 168 -3.48 8.61 -2.69
N ASP A 169 -3.53 9.42 -3.73
CA ASP A 169 -3.55 8.99 -5.14
C ASP A 169 -2.15 8.55 -5.62
N THR A 170 -1.66 7.47 -5.05
CA THR A 170 -0.32 6.92 -5.35
C THR A 170 -0.34 5.74 -6.30
N ALA A 171 -1.49 5.09 -6.49
CA ALA A 171 -1.60 3.81 -7.19
C ALA A 171 -1.09 3.86 -8.64
N ALA A 172 -1.47 4.88 -9.41
CA ALA A 172 -1.16 4.94 -10.86
C ALA A 172 0.35 4.96 -11.18
N GLN A 173 1.18 5.50 -10.30
CA GLN A 173 2.64 5.57 -10.48
C GLN A 173 3.38 4.67 -9.50
N GLY A 174 2.74 4.31 -8.39
CA GLY A 174 3.30 3.50 -7.31
C GLY A 174 3.11 2.00 -7.49
N GLY A 175 2.83 1.53 -8.72
CA GLY A 175 2.65 0.11 -9.01
C GLY A 175 1.37 -0.47 -8.41
N GLY A 176 0.27 0.30 -8.44
CA GLY A 176 -1.02 -0.11 -7.91
C GLY A 176 -1.20 0.07 -6.38
N LEU A 177 -0.17 0.49 -5.66
CA LEU A 177 -0.24 0.67 -4.21
C LEU A 177 -0.82 2.04 -3.83
N THR A 178 -1.95 2.06 -3.13
CA THR A 178 -2.51 3.24 -2.48
C THR A 178 -2.00 3.33 -1.05
N LEU A 179 -1.49 4.50 -0.64
CA LEU A 179 -1.18 4.78 0.75
C LEU A 179 -2.42 5.32 1.46
N ALA A 180 -2.76 4.74 2.60
CA ALA A 180 -3.77 5.27 3.50
C ALA A 180 -3.09 5.80 4.78
N LEU A 181 -3.50 6.97 5.24
CA LEU A 181 -3.07 7.54 6.52
C LEU A 181 -4.28 7.64 7.43
N TYR A 182 -4.09 7.38 8.70
CA TYR A 182 -5.18 7.54 9.66
C TYR A 182 -4.72 7.98 11.04
N TYR A 183 -5.56 8.77 11.67
CA TYR A 183 -5.49 9.13 13.06
C TYR A 183 -6.68 8.52 13.81
N ASP A 184 -6.42 7.74 14.83
CA ASP A 184 -7.44 7.24 15.75
C ASP A 184 -7.13 7.76 17.17
N PRO A 185 -8.04 8.54 17.81
CA PRO A 185 -7.82 9.03 19.16
C PRO A 185 -7.78 7.90 20.21
N ALA A 186 -8.23 6.70 19.86
CA ALA A 186 -8.05 5.52 20.72
C ALA A 186 -6.61 4.99 20.69
N GLY A 187 -5.79 5.47 19.75
CA GLY A 187 -4.49 4.93 19.44
C GLY A 187 -4.58 3.67 18.57
N PRO A 188 -3.46 3.21 18.03
CA PRO A 188 -3.43 1.97 17.30
C PRO A 188 -3.92 0.84 18.21
N THR A 189 -4.77 -0.04 17.66
CA THR A 189 -5.20 -1.23 18.41
C THR A 189 -3.95 -2.03 18.77
N PRO A 190 -3.73 -2.34 20.06
CA PRO A 190 -2.56 -3.12 20.44
C PRO A 190 -2.54 -4.42 19.64
N ALA A 191 -1.40 -4.70 19.03
CA ALA A 191 -1.17 -6.01 18.43
C ALA A 191 -1.50 -7.08 19.48
N GLN A 192 -2.45 -7.95 19.21
CA GLN A 192 -2.49 -9.20 19.92
C GLN A 192 -1.21 -9.92 19.51
N ALA A 193 -0.26 -10.02 20.43
CA ALA A 193 0.91 -10.85 20.27
C ALA A 193 0.39 -12.29 20.16
N GLY A 194 0.10 -12.71 18.93
CA GLY A 194 -0.18 -14.10 18.65
C GLY A 194 1.07 -14.86 19.02
N THR A 195 1.00 -15.70 20.04
CA THR A 195 2.00 -16.72 20.25
C THR A 195 2.00 -17.56 18.98
N LEU A 196 3.17 -17.66 18.35
CA LEU A 196 3.41 -18.55 17.22
C LEU A 196 3.01 -19.98 17.66
N GLU A 197 1.76 -20.35 17.43
CA GLU A 197 1.39 -21.77 17.43
C GLU A 197 2.07 -22.36 16.20
N ASN A 198 2.81 -23.42 16.38
CA ASN A 198 3.86 -23.94 15.49
C ASN A 198 3.44 -24.22 14.03
N ASP A 199 2.17 -24.08 13.65
CA ASP A 199 1.65 -24.40 12.32
C ASP A 199 0.66 -23.37 11.76
N ASP A 200 0.49 -22.21 12.40
CA ASP A 200 -0.41 -21.14 11.90
C ASP A 200 0.39 -20.13 11.06
N PRO A 201 0.23 -20.10 9.73
CA PRO A 201 0.93 -19.14 8.87
C PRO A 201 0.49 -17.69 9.11
N PHE A 202 -0.71 -17.47 9.67
CA PHE A 202 -1.29 -16.14 9.85
C PHE A 202 -0.84 -15.40 11.13
N THR A 203 0.30 -15.77 11.71
CA THR A 203 0.81 -15.13 12.93
C THR A 203 1.46 -13.77 12.67
N LYS A 204 2.11 -13.61 11.52
CA LYS A 204 2.78 -12.36 11.12
C LYS A 204 2.90 -12.28 9.61
N ILE A 205 2.57 -11.12 9.05
CA ILE A 205 2.87 -10.81 7.64
C ILE A 205 4.38 -10.57 7.52
N GLY A 206 5.05 -11.35 6.69
CA GLY A 206 6.49 -11.26 6.44
C GLY A 206 6.83 -10.19 5.42
N HIS A 207 6.02 -10.04 4.36
CA HIS A 207 6.14 -8.97 3.37
C HIS A 207 4.82 -8.71 2.64
N TYR A 208 4.78 -7.57 1.95
CA TYR A 208 3.69 -7.08 1.12
C TYR A 208 4.18 -6.94 -0.31
N ALA A 209 3.46 -7.48 -1.30
CA ALA A 209 3.96 -7.46 -2.66
C ALA A 209 2.95 -6.99 -3.70
N CYS A 210 3.45 -6.16 -4.62
CA CYS A 210 2.73 -5.72 -5.80
C CYS A 210 3.37 -6.32 -7.06
N VAL A 211 2.55 -6.56 -8.08
CA VAL A 211 3.03 -6.95 -9.41
C VAL A 211 2.95 -5.75 -10.34
N VAL A 212 4.04 -5.51 -11.07
CA VAL A 212 4.22 -4.32 -11.90
C VAL A 212 4.84 -4.66 -13.26
N ARG A 213 4.69 -3.75 -14.22
CA ARG A 213 5.29 -3.89 -15.55
C ARG A 213 6.72 -3.36 -15.63
N ASP A 214 7.08 -2.39 -14.76
CA ASP A 214 8.38 -1.75 -14.72
C ASP A 214 8.73 -1.39 -13.27
N VAL A 215 9.50 -2.27 -12.63
CA VAL A 215 9.89 -2.13 -11.22
C VAL A 215 10.81 -0.93 -11.00
N ARG A 216 11.63 -0.54 -12.01
CA ARG A 216 12.54 0.60 -11.87
C ARG A 216 11.80 1.92 -11.89
N LYS A 217 10.83 2.06 -12.81
CA LYS A 217 9.96 3.24 -12.87
C LYS A 217 9.17 3.44 -11.58
N VAL A 218 8.67 2.36 -11.00
CA VAL A 218 7.99 2.39 -9.69
C VAL A 218 8.96 2.82 -8.58
N GLY A 219 10.19 2.30 -8.59
CA GLY A 219 11.23 2.71 -7.65
C GLY A 219 11.56 4.21 -7.74
N ASP A 220 11.71 4.74 -8.95
CA ASP A 220 11.97 6.18 -9.18
C ASP A 220 10.81 7.05 -8.64
N TYR A 221 9.57 6.59 -8.80
CA TYR A 221 8.42 7.29 -8.25
C TYR A 221 8.46 7.36 -6.72
N TRP A 222 8.64 6.23 -6.03
CA TRP A 222 8.71 6.22 -4.57
C TRP A 222 9.90 7.04 -4.04
N GLN A 223 11.03 7.00 -4.73
CA GLN A 223 12.18 7.85 -4.41
C GLN A 223 11.85 9.34 -4.56
N SER A 224 11.11 9.74 -5.58
CA SER A 224 10.69 11.13 -5.79
C SER A 224 9.80 11.68 -4.67
N LEU A 225 9.07 10.78 -4.01
CA LEU A 225 8.25 11.08 -2.83
C LEU A 225 9.06 11.11 -1.52
N GLY A 226 10.36 10.84 -1.55
CA GLY A 226 11.22 10.80 -0.36
C GLY A 226 11.12 9.50 0.45
N LEU A 227 10.47 8.47 -0.10
CA LEU A 227 10.26 7.20 0.58
C LEU A 227 11.36 6.16 0.26
N GLY A 228 12.49 6.60 -0.28
CA GLY A 228 13.61 5.75 -0.66
C GLY A 228 13.43 5.11 -2.05
N GLY A 229 14.51 4.54 -2.56
CA GLY A 229 14.51 3.79 -3.81
C GLY A 229 14.40 2.29 -3.57
N LEU A 230 14.22 1.53 -4.65
CA LEU A 230 14.20 0.08 -4.61
C LEU A 230 15.60 -0.49 -4.89
N ALA A 231 15.99 -1.51 -4.11
CA ALA A 231 17.06 -2.40 -4.51
C ALA A 231 16.44 -3.43 -5.47
N VAL A 232 16.87 -3.43 -6.73
CA VAL A 232 16.32 -4.31 -7.76
C VAL A 232 17.31 -5.42 -8.07
N ASP A 233 16.89 -6.66 -7.85
CA ASP A 233 17.66 -7.87 -8.15
C ASP A 233 16.93 -8.72 -9.20
N HIS A 234 17.70 -9.26 -10.18
CA HIS A 234 17.17 -10.26 -11.09
C HIS A 234 17.19 -11.63 -10.42
N ASN A 235 16.02 -12.28 -10.36
CA ASN A 235 15.85 -13.56 -9.67
C ASN A 235 15.65 -14.70 -10.68
N VAL A 236 16.54 -15.69 -10.58
CA VAL A 236 16.43 -16.99 -11.27
C VAL A 236 16.40 -18.07 -10.19
N SER A 237 15.20 -18.47 -9.81
CA SER A 237 15.01 -19.46 -8.75
C SER A 237 15.38 -20.88 -9.21
N VAL A 238 15.76 -21.73 -8.27
CA VAL A 238 15.97 -23.16 -8.51
C VAL A 238 14.69 -23.96 -8.24
N ASN A 239 14.60 -25.18 -8.79
CA ASN A 239 13.47 -26.09 -8.58
C ASN A 239 12.10 -25.45 -8.83
N ARG A 240 12.02 -24.64 -9.89
CA ARG A 240 10.82 -23.91 -10.26
C ARG A 240 9.71 -24.83 -10.73
N PHE A 241 8.47 -24.56 -10.26
CA PHE A 241 7.27 -25.18 -10.81
C PHE A 241 6.17 -24.11 -11.01
N TYR A 242 5.29 -24.38 -11.96
CA TYR A 242 4.14 -23.52 -12.27
C TYR A 242 2.98 -24.42 -12.72
N ARG A 243 1.81 -24.26 -12.05
CA ARG A 243 0.60 -25.04 -12.33
C ARG A 243 0.87 -26.56 -12.39
N GLY A 244 1.68 -27.08 -11.45
CA GLY A 244 2.00 -28.51 -11.35
C GLY A 244 3.01 -29.05 -12.37
N GLN A 245 3.63 -28.19 -13.19
CA GLN A 245 4.65 -28.55 -14.16
C GLN A 245 5.99 -27.87 -13.81
N PRO A 246 7.14 -28.40 -14.27
CA PRO A 246 8.41 -27.68 -14.19
C PRO A 246 8.29 -26.28 -14.82
N GLY A 247 8.69 -25.24 -14.09
CA GLY A 247 8.61 -23.84 -14.51
C GLY A 247 9.95 -23.30 -15.04
N GLN A 248 9.89 -22.28 -15.88
CA GLN A 248 11.06 -21.56 -16.38
C GLN A 248 10.91 -20.04 -16.23
N PHE A 249 10.13 -19.61 -15.25
CA PHE A 249 9.87 -18.19 -15.01
C PHE A 249 11.06 -17.50 -14.35
N GLU A 250 11.22 -16.22 -14.65
CA GLU A 250 12.21 -15.32 -14.05
C GLU A 250 11.55 -13.97 -13.73
N MET A 251 12.10 -13.24 -12.77
CA MET A 251 11.56 -11.97 -12.35
C MET A 251 12.64 -10.99 -11.90
N ASP A 252 12.39 -9.70 -12.08
CA ASP A 252 13.09 -8.65 -11.37
C ASP A 252 12.29 -8.34 -10.10
N LEU A 253 12.96 -8.37 -8.95
CA LEU A 253 12.40 -8.10 -7.63
C LEU A 253 12.94 -6.77 -7.13
N GLY A 254 12.04 -5.81 -6.88
CA GLY A 254 12.37 -4.54 -6.25
C GLY A 254 12.01 -4.56 -4.79
N PHE A 255 13.00 -4.45 -3.91
CA PHE A 255 12.79 -4.44 -2.48
C PHE A 255 12.92 -3.04 -1.91
N TRP A 256 11.89 -2.62 -1.19
CA TRP A 256 11.93 -1.45 -0.33
C TRP A 256 11.89 -1.92 1.13
N ARG A 257 13.05 -1.85 1.77
CA ARG A 257 13.17 -2.22 3.19
C ARG A 257 12.95 -0.98 4.03
N PHE A 258 11.77 -0.88 4.58
CA PHE A 258 11.39 0.24 5.41
C PHE A 258 10.60 -0.32 6.61
N GLY A 259 11.21 -0.34 7.79
CA GLY A 259 10.58 -0.85 9.02
C GLY A 259 10.48 -2.36 9.12
N ASP A 260 9.35 -2.83 9.67
CA ASP A 260 9.20 -4.21 10.19
C ASP A 260 8.95 -5.26 9.09
N ALA A 261 8.36 -4.87 7.98
CA ALA A 261 8.09 -5.78 6.88
C ALA A 261 8.58 -5.18 5.55
N PRO A 262 9.31 -5.95 4.75
CA PRO A 262 9.75 -5.47 3.44
C PRO A 262 8.55 -5.35 2.50
N PHE A 263 8.61 -4.33 1.65
CA PHE A 263 7.74 -4.21 0.49
C PHE A 263 8.47 -4.76 -0.72
N GLU A 264 7.74 -5.48 -1.55
CA GLU A 264 8.25 -6.08 -2.76
C GLU A 264 7.45 -5.62 -3.98
N TRP A 265 8.13 -5.33 -5.08
CA TRP A 265 7.52 -5.19 -6.39
C TRP A 265 8.10 -6.22 -7.32
N VAL A 266 7.24 -6.98 -7.96
CA VAL A 266 7.61 -8.08 -8.83
C VAL A 266 7.32 -7.71 -10.28
N GLN A 267 8.35 -7.77 -11.12
CA GLN A 267 8.22 -7.68 -12.56
C GLN A 267 8.57 -9.03 -13.19
N SER A 268 7.62 -9.65 -13.90
CA SER A 268 7.93 -10.84 -14.72
C SER A 268 8.89 -10.47 -15.85
N THR A 269 9.98 -11.23 -16.00
CA THR A 269 10.94 -11.10 -17.10
C THR A 269 10.92 -12.30 -18.03
N LEU A 270 10.44 -13.45 -17.54
CA LEU A 270 10.22 -14.67 -18.31
C LEU A 270 9.03 -15.45 -17.73
N GLY A 271 8.09 -15.82 -18.55
CA GLY A 271 6.89 -16.61 -18.19
C GLY A 271 6.81 -17.97 -18.88
N PRO A 272 5.70 -18.70 -18.69
CA PRO A 272 4.50 -18.27 -17.95
C PRO A 272 4.65 -18.35 -16.43
N ASN A 273 3.92 -17.48 -15.72
CA ASN A 273 3.88 -17.42 -14.27
C ASN A 273 2.59 -16.73 -13.75
N ILE A 274 2.33 -16.79 -12.45
CA ILE A 274 1.13 -16.19 -11.84
C ILE A 274 1.13 -14.65 -11.91
N TYR A 275 2.28 -14.00 -12.03
CA TYR A 275 2.36 -12.55 -12.13
C TYR A 275 1.82 -12.05 -13.47
N GLU A 276 2.08 -12.80 -14.56
CA GLU A 276 1.50 -12.50 -15.88
C GLU A 276 -0.01 -12.76 -15.90
N GLU A 277 -0.48 -13.79 -15.18
CA GLU A 277 -1.91 -14.03 -14.98
C GLU A 277 -2.55 -12.82 -14.31
N TYR A 278 -1.99 -12.39 -13.17
CA TYR A 278 -2.48 -11.25 -12.42
C TYR A 278 -2.48 -9.94 -13.23
N LEU A 279 -1.37 -9.61 -13.91
CA LEU A 279 -1.28 -8.41 -14.73
C LEU A 279 -2.31 -8.37 -15.87
N ARG A 280 -2.68 -9.53 -16.40
CA ARG A 280 -3.70 -9.65 -17.44
C ARG A 280 -5.11 -9.43 -16.89
N GLU A 281 -5.38 -9.91 -15.68
CA GLU A 281 -6.71 -9.94 -15.08
C GLU A 281 -7.01 -8.68 -14.26
N HIS A 282 -6.03 -8.17 -13.53
CA HIS A 282 -6.18 -7.08 -12.56
C HIS A 282 -5.39 -5.80 -12.92
N GLY A 283 -4.42 -5.89 -13.83
CA GLY A 283 -3.46 -4.80 -14.05
C GLY A 283 -2.36 -4.77 -13.00
N GLU A 284 -1.66 -3.64 -12.86
CA GLU A 284 -0.67 -3.45 -11.79
C GLU A 284 -1.37 -3.30 -10.44
N GLY A 285 -0.86 -3.94 -9.40
CA GLY A 285 -1.51 -3.86 -8.10
C GLY A 285 -0.95 -4.81 -7.06
N PHE A 286 -1.63 -4.81 -5.92
CA PHE A 286 -1.29 -5.65 -4.78
C PHE A 286 -1.62 -7.11 -5.07
N HIS A 287 -0.61 -7.94 -5.11
CA HIS A 287 -0.72 -9.34 -5.54
C HIS A 287 -0.74 -10.32 -4.37
N HIS A 288 0.21 -10.21 -3.43
CA HIS A 288 0.32 -11.22 -2.39
C HIS A 288 0.75 -10.70 -1.02
N LEU A 289 0.40 -11.48 -0.01
CA LEU A 289 0.92 -11.41 1.34
C LEU A 289 1.85 -12.60 1.56
N GLY A 290 3.08 -12.33 2.01
CA GLY A 290 4.07 -13.37 2.30
C GLY A 290 4.10 -13.75 3.78
N PHE A 291 4.22 -15.04 4.05
CA PHE A 291 4.23 -15.62 5.39
C PHE A 291 5.42 -16.58 5.57
N THR A 292 6.17 -16.39 6.63
CA THR A 292 7.27 -17.32 6.96
C THR A 292 6.73 -18.55 7.67
N VAL A 293 7.12 -19.73 7.21
CA VAL A 293 6.77 -21.03 7.81
C VAL A 293 8.02 -21.77 8.26
N GLN A 294 7.86 -22.62 9.27
CA GLN A 294 8.97 -23.45 9.78
C GLN A 294 9.14 -24.75 9.00
N ASP A 295 8.02 -25.32 8.53
CA ASP A 295 7.97 -26.53 7.71
C ASP A 295 7.10 -26.26 6.47
N MET A 296 7.76 -26.08 5.31
CA MET A 296 7.10 -25.81 4.04
C MET A 296 6.18 -26.95 3.61
N ASP A 297 6.63 -28.19 3.77
CA ASP A 297 5.87 -29.35 3.27
C ASP A 297 4.62 -29.61 4.14
N ALA A 298 4.74 -29.45 5.47
CA ALA A 298 3.61 -29.52 6.38
C ALA A 298 2.59 -28.40 6.09
N ALA A 299 3.04 -27.15 5.91
CA ALA A 299 2.17 -26.02 5.61
C ALA A 299 1.43 -26.19 4.27
N LEU A 300 2.14 -26.58 3.20
CA LEU A 300 1.54 -26.86 1.91
C LEU A 300 0.51 -27.97 1.95
N LYS A 301 0.80 -29.06 2.67
CA LYS A 301 -0.14 -30.17 2.86
C LYS A 301 -1.39 -29.72 3.60
N MET A 302 -1.23 -28.97 4.69
CA MET A 302 -2.33 -28.47 5.52
C MET A 302 -3.23 -27.52 4.72
N LEU A 303 -2.65 -26.51 4.08
CA LEU A 303 -3.42 -25.49 3.34
C LEU A 303 -4.03 -26.06 2.05
N GLY A 304 -3.33 -26.97 1.38
CA GLY A 304 -3.86 -27.69 0.23
C GLY A 304 -5.10 -28.54 0.58
N ALA A 305 -5.09 -29.23 1.73
CA ALA A 305 -6.25 -29.97 2.24
C ALA A 305 -7.44 -29.05 2.58
N LYS A 306 -7.19 -27.78 2.90
CA LYS A 306 -8.21 -26.75 3.16
C LYS A 306 -8.69 -26.05 1.90
N GLY A 307 -8.15 -26.38 0.71
CA GLY A 307 -8.57 -25.82 -0.58
C GLY A 307 -7.70 -24.68 -1.10
N ALA A 308 -6.46 -24.54 -0.59
CA ALA A 308 -5.45 -23.63 -1.09
C ALA A 308 -4.22 -24.41 -1.60
N PRO A 309 -4.31 -25.09 -2.76
CA PRO A 309 -3.16 -25.81 -3.33
C PRO A 309 -2.08 -24.83 -3.82
N SER A 310 -0.84 -25.32 -3.95
CA SER A 310 0.23 -24.50 -4.51
C SER A 310 0.09 -24.35 -6.03
N SER A 311 0.18 -23.09 -6.52
CA SER A 311 0.09 -22.74 -7.95
C SER A 311 1.48 -22.53 -8.60
N MET A 312 2.42 -21.97 -7.86
CA MET A 312 3.77 -21.68 -8.33
C MET A 312 4.75 -21.72 -7.15
N GLY A 313 6.01 -22.01 -7.44
CA GLY A 313 7.04 -21.94 -6.41
C GLY A 313 8.43 -22.26 -6.95
N GLY A 314 9.38 -22.12 -6.07
CA GLY A 314 10.80 -22.34 -6.35
C GLY A 314 11.63 -22.22 -5.09
N GLY A 315 12.91 -21.95 -5.25
CA GLY A 315 13.80 -21.76 -4.12
C GLY A 315 15.08 -21.06 -4.49
N TRP A 316 15.92 -20.90 -3.51
CA TRP A 316 17.28 -20.40 -3.66
C TRP A 316 18.24 -21.29 -2.87
N ASP A 317 19.45 -21.40 -3.39
CA ASP A 317 20.54 -22.12 -2.73
C ASP A 317 21.81 -21.30 -2.95
N THR A 318 22.17 -20.52 -1.95
CA THR A 318 23.30 -19.60 -1.97
C THR A 318 24.29 -19.95 -0.86
N PRO A 319 25.53 -19.45 -0.89
CA PRO A 319 26.47 -19.65 0.19
C PRO A 319 25.99 -19.14 1.57
N LYS A 320 25.02 -18.23 1.61
CA LYS A 320 24.53 -17.59 2.84
C LYS A 320 23.22 -18.17 3.34
N SER A 321 22.38 -18.70 2.46
CA SER A 321 21.07 -19.23 2.84
C SER A 321 20.52 -20.17 1.79
N LYS A 322 19.68 -21.08 2.25
CA LYS A 322 18.85 -21.92 1.41
C LYS A 322 17.39 -21.69 1.76
N GLY A 323 16.54 -21.62 0.76
CA GLY A 323 15.12 -21.39 1.01
C GLY A 323 14.22 -21.86 -0.10
N ARG A 324 12.94 -21.81 0.20
CA ARG A 324 11.84 -22.14 -0.71
C ARG A 324 10.74 -21.12 -0.58
N PHE A 325 10.06 -20.86 -1.68
CA PHE A 325 8.81 -20.10 -1.69
C PHE A 325 7.73 -20.89 -2.44
N ALA A 326 6.49 -20.67 -2.06
CA ALA A 326 5.36 -21.28 -2.73
C ALA A 326 4.13 -20.36 -2.66
N TYR A 327 3.54 -20.07 -3.81
CA TYR A 327 2.29 -19.33 -3.94
C TYR A 327 1.12 -20.29 -3.91
N LEU A 328 0.12 -19.95 -3.12
CA LEU A 328 -1.13 -20.70 -3.02
C LEU A 328 -2.17 -20.14 -3.98
N ASP A 329 -3.01 -20.99 -4.54
CA ASP A 329 -4.07 -20.63 -5.46
C ASP A 329 -5.28 -20.05 -4.71
N THR A 330 -5.12 -18.83 -4.18
CA THR A 330 -6.12 -18.16 -3.33
C THR A 330 -6.73 -16.92 -3.98
N ASP A 331 -6.19 -16.47 -5.11
CA ASP A 331 -6.58 -15.26 -5.82
C ASP A 331 -8.10 -15.18 -6.10
N SER A 332 -8.71 -16.27 -6.55
CA SER A 332 -10.15 -16.33 -6.81
C SER A 332 -11.05 -16.13 -5.58
N HIS A 333 -10.46 -16.04 -4.38
CA HIS A 333 -11.16 -15.86 -3.10
C HIS A 333 -10.81 -14.52 -2.45
N GLY A 334 -10.97 -13.44 -3.19
CA GLY A 334 -10.75 -12.09 -2.69
C GLY A 334 -9.58 -11.35 -3.33
N GLY A 335 -9.05 -11.86 -4.46
CA GLY A 335 -8.04 -11.16 -5.28
C GLY A 335 -6.66 -11.07 -4.63
N VAL A 336 -6.32 -11.96 -3.69
CA VAL A 336 -5.02 -11.95 -3.01
C VAL A 336 -4.43 -13.34 -2.96
N THR A 337 -3.23 -13.47 -3.50
CA THR A 337 -2.42 -14.68 -3.40
C THR A 337 -1.72 -14.74 -2.04
N LEU A 338 -1.65 -15.90 -1.41
CA LEU A 338 -0.81 -16.13 -0.24
C LEU A 338 0.51 -16.75 -0.69
N GLU A 339 1.61 -16.24 -0.16
CA GLU A 339 2.93 -16.81 -0.35
C GLU A 339 3.46 -17.40 0.96
N LEU A 340 3.99 -18.61 0.89
CA LEU A 340 4.74 -19.23 1.98
C LEU A 340 6.23 -19.15 1.69
N ILE A 341 7.02 -18.78 2.70
CA ILE A 341 8.47 -18.70 2.63
C ILE A 341 9.08 -19.54 3.74
N TRP A 342 9.99 -20.41 3.37
CA TRP A 342 10.86 -21.11 4.28
C TRP A 342 12.31 -20.73 4.00
N ASN A 343 13.05 -20.37 5.04
CA ASN A 343 14.44 -19.95 4.92
C ASN A 343 15.29 -20.59 6.02
N GLN A 344 16.38 -21.21 5.62
CA GLN A 344 17.39 -21.75 6.50
C GLN A 344 18.72 -20.99 6.28
N PRO A 345 19.18 -20.21 7.27
CA PRO A 345 20.52 -19.65 7.23
C PRO A 345 21.55 -20.78 7.19
N MET A 346 22.59 -20.64 6.37
CA MET A 346 23.73 -21.54 6.42
C MET A 346 24.58 -21.15 7.62
N ALA A 347 25.10 -22.14 8.34
CA ALA A 347 26.07 -21.90 9.42
C ALA A 347 27.34 -21.25 8.83
N GLU A 348 27.82 -20.21 9.50
CA GLU A 348 29.11 -19.57 9.18
C GLU A 348 30.28 -20.53 9.33
#